data_aabd2cf59ea3bf1976c1c1074b71f812
#
_entry.id   aabd2cf59ea3bf1976c1c1074b71f812
#
_cell.length_a   1.000
_cell.length_b   1.000
_cell.length_c   1.000
_cell.angle_alpha   90.00
_cell.angle_beta   90.00
_cell.angle_gamma   90.00
#
_symmetry.space_group_name_H-M   'P 1'
#
loop_
_entity.id
_entity.type
_entity.pdbx_description
1 polymer ?
#
loop_
_entity_poly.entity_id
_entity_poly.type
_entity_poly.pdbx_seq_one_letter_code
_entity_poly.pdbx_strand_id
1 'polypeptide(L)'
;MTHSADLHRRRFLTTTVLACAAAPTLVRAARDWGSPPHYPDPDIQVLDKRFTFSLGNAGLERVATGMRWCEGPVYFRDLRCLLWSDVPNNRIMRWDEENGAVSIFRAPSNYANGNTRDNAGRLISCEQDTRRVTRTEHDGTISVLIDHYRGKPLNSPNDVVVSADGAVWFTDPGYGIQGNYESSQQRPFELPTNVYRLDPATGAATVVADDFVRPNGLAFSPDESLLYIIDSGLAFGGPSHIRVFNVERGRLRNGRVFAQFQPGTSDGVRIDVHGNLWCTYGWGDPREDGVRCYAANGDLIGKIHLPETVANLTFGGPKKNRLFICASTSIYSVYLNDAGAQKP
;
A
#
# COMPACT_ATOMS: atom_id res chain seq x y z
N MET A 1 51.42 49.07 58.31
CA MET A 1 52.43 48.19 57.76
C MET A 1 51.95 46.75 57.90
N THR A 2 51.34 46.18 56.91
CA THR A 2 51.26 44.71 56.74
C THR A 2 50.66 44.48 55.36
N HIS A 3 51.40 43.85 54.49
CA HIS A 3 51.02 43.43 53.16
C HIS A 3 50.12 42.21 53.22
N SER A 4 48.99 42.26 52.53
CA SER A 4 48.11 41.10 52.22
C SER A 4 48.47 40.59 50.82
N ALA A 5 48.83 39.31 50.73
CA ALA A 5 49.13 38.63 49.49
C ALA A 5 47.85 38.02 48.93
N ASP A 6 47.50 38.39 47.71
CA ASP A 6 46.34 37.87 46.96
C ASP A 6 46.74 36.56 46.26
N LEU A 7 46.04 35.46 46.59
CA LEU A 7 46.16 34.15 45.98
C LEU A 7 45.21 34.01 44.80
N HIS A 8 45.69 34.17 43.58
CA HIS A 8 44.99 33.83 42.35
C HIS A 8 44.76 32.32 42.23
N ARG A 9 43.52 31.87 42.41
CA ARG A 9 43.11 30.53 42.04
C ARG A 9 42.84 30.47 40.51
N ARG A 10 43.75 29.84 39.77
CA ARG A 10 43.50 29.44 38.35
C ARG A 10 42.56 28.24 38.35
N ARG A 11 41.31 28.42 37.84
CA ARG A 11 40.39 27.34 37.48
C ARG A 11 40.82 26.79 36.13
N PHE A 12 41.25 25.52 36.11
CA PHE A 12 41.39 24.76 34.87
C PHE A 12 39.99 24.32 34.40
N LEU A 13 39.52 24.85 33.27
CA LEU A 13 38.36 24.35 32.54
C LEU A 13 38.84 23.15 31.73
N THR A 14 38.48 21.96 32.16
CA THR A 14 38.64 20.73 31.38
C THR A 14 37.51 20.67 30.38
N THR A 15 37.79 20.98 29.13
CA THR A 15 36.83 20.83 28.02
C THR A 15 36.84 19.36 27.62
N THR A 16 35.77 18.64 28.00
CA THR A 16 35.55 17.27 27.54
C THR A 16 34.99 17.35 26.13
N VAL A 17 35.81 17.04 25.12
CA VAL A 17 35.35 16.89 23.72
C VAL A 17 34.67 15.54 23.66
N LEU A 18 33.31 15.52 23.60
CA LEU A 18 32.56 14.34 23.19
C LEU A 18 32.80 14.11 21.70
N ALA A 19 33.62 13.14 21.36
CA ALA A 19 33.70 12.62 20.01
C ALA A 19 32.44 11.81 19.73
N CYS A 20 31.47 12.41 19.06
CA CYS A 20 30.39 11.64 18.42
C CYS A 20 31.01 10.78 17.31
N ALA A 21 31.24 9.51 17.60
CA ALA A 21 31.54 8.52 16.59
C ALA A 21 30.29 8.36 15.71
N ALA A 22 30.28 9.01 14.54
CA ALA A 22 29.30 8.75 13.51
C ALA A 22 29.48 7.27 13.09
N ALA A 23 28.48 6.44 13.37
CA ALA A 23 28.46 5.09 12.83
C ALA A 23 28.55 5.18 11.30
N PRO A 24 29.35 4.35 10.63
CA PRO A 24 29.43 4.37 9.17
C PRO A 24 28.03 4.06 8.63
N THR A 25 27.42 5.02 7.96
CA THR A 25 26.23 4.79 7.15
C THR A 25 26.66 3.87 6.01
N LEU A 26 26.30 2.59 6.11
CA LEU A 26 26.43 1.66 5.00
C LEU A 26 25.53 2.20 3.87
N VAL A 27 26.16 2.86 2.91
CA VAL A 27 25.49 3.19 1.64
C VAL A 27 25.25 1.86 0.94
N ARG A 28 23.99 1.46 0.87
CA ARG A 28 23.59 0.23 0.18
C ARG A 28 23.90 0.44 -1.30
N ALA A 29 24.71 -0.42 -1.89
CA ALA A 29 25.00 -0.38 -3.32
C ALA A 29 23.68 -0.59 -4.10
N ALA A 30 23.50 0.17 -5.18
CA ALA A 30 22.34 -0.03 -6.06
C ALA A 30 22.35 -1.47 -6.59
N ARG A 31 21.19 -2.17 -6.50
CA ARG A 31 21.05 -3.53 -6.98
C ARG A 31 21.13 -3.56 -8.50
N ASP A 32 22.02 -4.39 -9.02
CA ASP A 32 22.02 -4.73 -10.45
C ASP A 32 20.98 -5.84 -10.73
N TRP A 33 19.87 -5.46 -11.34
CA TRP A 33 18.77 -6.36 -11.68
C TRP A 33 19.08 -7.30 -12.86
N GLY A 34 20.21 -7.12 -13.54
CA GLY A 34 20.71 -7.99 -14.60
C GLY A 34 21.65 -9.09 -14.10
N SER A 35 22.14 -8.97 -12.87
CA SER A 35 23.02 -9.96 -12.25
C SER A 35 22.25 -11.04 -11.50
N PRO A 36 22.78 -12.28 -11.40
CA PRO A 36 22.18 -13.34 -10.58
C PRO A 36 21.98 -12.87 -9.13
N PRO A 37 20.85 -13.21 -8.50
CA PRO A 37 20.60 -12.82 -7.12
C PRO A 37 21.53 -13.55 -6.15
N HIS A 38 21.89 -12.88 -5.06
CA HIS A 38 22.53 -13.51 -3.91
C HIS A 38 21.49 -14.07 -2.95
N TYR A 39 21.81 -15.18 -2.30
CA TYR A 39 20.96 -15.81 -1.30
C TYR A 39 21.69 -15.98 0.03
N PRO A 40 21.03 -15.79 1.20
CA PRO A 40 19.69 -15.18 1.30
C PRO A 40 19.70 -13.75 0.76
N ASP A 41 18.54 -13.28 0.25
CA ASP A 41 18.45 -11.94 -0.34
C ASP A 41 18.70 -10.87 0.74
N PRO A 42 19.69 -9.98 0.56
CA PRO A 42 20.05 -8.98 1.56
C PRO A 42 18.97 -7.89 1.74
N ASP A 43 18.03 -7.80 0.80
CA ASP A 43 16.91 -6.86 0.85
C ASP A 43 15.75 -7.36 1.72
N ILE A 44 15.78 -8.63 2.14
CA ILE A 44 14.77 -9.24 3.02
C ILE A 44 15.33 -9.29 4.45
N GLN A 45 14.77 -8.48 5.34
CA GLN A 45 15.22 -8.37 6.72
C GLN A 45 14.25 -9.09 7.67
N VAL A 46 14.75 -10.11 8.35
CA VAL A 46 14.06 -10.80 9.45
C VAL A 46 14.32 -10.05 10.75
N LEU A 47 13.26 -9.52 11.39
CA LEU A 47 13.35 -8.78 12.65
C LEU A 47 12.92 -9.62 13.85
N ASP A 48 12.05 -10.60 13.63
CA ASP A 48 11.50 -11.49 14.65
C ASP A 48 11.42 -12.92 14.12
N LYS A 49 11.58 -13.92 14.99
CA LYS A 49 11.50 -15.34 14.63
C LYS A 49 10.16 -15.78 14.03
N ARG A 50 9.10 -15.00 14.22
CA ARG A 50 7.78 -15.21 13.60
C ARG A 50 7.79 -14.91 12.08
N PHE A 51 8.77 -14.15 11.59
CA PHE A 51 8.94 -13.91 10.16
C PHE A 51 9.62 -15.12 9.52
N THR A 52 8.84 -16.17 9.26
CA THR A 52 9.29 -17.45 8.67
C THR A 52 9.07 -17.50 7.16
N PHE A 53 8.67 -16.40 6.55
CA PHE A 53 8.17 -16.34 5.18
C PHE A 53 9.29 -16.26 4.13
N SER A 54 10.48 -15.83 4.54
CA SER A 54 11.64 -15.75 3.65
C SER A 54 12.09 -17.14 3.24
N LEU A 55 12.18 -17.37 1.94
CA LEU A 55 12.78 -18.57 1.37
C LEU A 55 14.27 -18.32 1.16
N GLY A 56 15.11 -19.25 1.61
CA GLY A 56 16.56 -19.12 1.52
C GLY A 56 17.12 -19.12 0.08
N ASN A 57 16.29 -19.42 -0.91
CA ASN A 57 16.63 -19.49 -2.32
C ASN A 57 15.63 -18.71 -3.21
N ALA A 58 14.86 -17.79 -2.63
CA ALA A 58 14.00 -16.88 -3.37
C ALA A 58 14.42 -15.44 -3.04
N GLY A 59 14.66 -14.66 -4.05
CA GLY A 59 15.04 -13.25 -3.96
C GLY A 59 14.01 -12.35 -4.60
N LEU A 60 14.20 -11.05 -4.42
CA LEU A 60 13.44 -10.03 -5.12
C LEU A 60 13.74 -10.08 -6.61
N GLU A 61 12.70 -10.02 -7.41
CA GLU A 61 12.73 -9.92 -8.86
C GLU A 61 12.07 -8.62 -9.30
N ARG A 62 12.61 -7.93 -10.30
CA ARG A 62 11.93 -6.85 -10.99
C ARG A 62 11.20 -7.41 -12.19
N VAL A 63 9.88 -7.50 -12.10
CA VAL A 63 9.00 -8.13 -13.11
C VAL A 63 8.76 -7.21 -14.30
N ALA A 64 8.58 -5.91 -14.05
CA ALA A 64 8.32 -4.91 -15.08
C ALA A 64 8.86 -3.54 -14.64
N THR A 65 9.15 -2.66 -15.59
CA THR A 65 9.57 -1.27 -15.35
C THR A 65 9.10 -0.36 -16.49
N GLY A 66 9.22 0.97 -16.31
CA GLY A 66 8.86 1.95 -17.34
C GLY A 66 7.47 2.55 -17.17
N MET A 67 6.86 2.41 -16.00
CA MET A 67 5.65 3.11 -15.59
C MET A 67 5.99 4.49 -15.02
N ARG A 68 4.96 5.28 -14.69
CA ARG A 68 5.12 6.55 -13.97
C ARG A 68 4.72 6.48 -12.51
N TRP A 69 3.65 5.73 -12.23
CA TRP A 69 3.19 5.43 -10.88
C TRP A 69 2.35 4.16 -10.92
N CYS A 70 2.93 3.08 -10.38
CA CYS A 70 2.28 1.78 -10.34
C CYS A 70 1.36 1.68 -9.13
N GLU A 71 0.11 1.29 -9.36
CA GLU A 71 -0.92 1.18 -8.34
C GLU A 71 -1.85 -0.02 -8.55
N GLY A 72 -2.65 -0.31 -7.52
CA GLY A 72 -3.78 -1.21 -7.55
C GLY A 72 -3.50 -2.58 -8.16
N PRO A 73 -2.50 -3.33 -7.72
CA PRO A 73 -2.23 -4.64 -8.29
C PRO A 73 -3.30 -5.65 -7.88
N VAL A 74 -3.74 -6.43 -8.86
CA VAL A 74 -4.66 -7.56 -8.65
C VAL A 74 -4.22 -8.75 -9.50
N TYR A 75 -4.20 -9.93 -8.89
CA TYR A 75 -3.81 -11.16 -9.59
C TYR A 75 -5.03 -12.01 -9.93
N PHE A 76 -5.15 -12.38 -11.19
CA PHE A 76 -6.17 -13.29 -11.71
C PHE A 76 -5.59 -14.69 -11.84
N ARG A 77 -5.93 -15.55 -10.88
CA ARG A 77 -5.39 -16.90 -10.82
C ARG A 77 -5.79 -17.75 -12.01
N ASP A 78 -7.03 -17.63 -12.45
CA ASP A 78 -7.59 -18.41 -13.56
C ASP A 78 -6.97 -18.02 -14.90
N LEU A 79 -6.55 -16.76 -15.03
CA LEU A 79 -5.89 -16.22 -16.22
C LEU A 79 -4.36 -16.20 -16.09
N ARG A 80 -3.82 -16.59 -14.92
CA ARG A 80 -2.40 -16.54 -14.58
C ARG A 80 -1.76 -15.20 -14.96
N CYS A 81 -2.42 -14.10 -14.60
CA CYS A 81 -1.91 -12.78 -14.92
C CYS A 81 -2.06 -11.80 -13.76
N LEU A 82 -1.15 -10.85 -13.70
CA LEU A 82 -1.21 -9.68 -12.84
C LEU A 82 -1.72 -8.51 -13.66
N LEU A 83 -2.71 -7.78 -13.13
CA LEU A 83 -3.10 -6.46 -13.62
C LEU A 83 -2.69 -5.42 -12.61
N TRP A 84 -2.33 -4.22 -13.08
CA TRP A 84 -2.04 -3.05 -12.25
C TRP A 84 -2.30 -1.77 -13.02
N SER A 85 -2.52 -0.69 -12.30
CA SER A 85 -2.69 0.64 -12.87
C SER A 85 -1.33 1.33 -13.05
N ASP A 86 -1.11 1.97 -14.20
CA ASP A 86 -0.09 2.99 -14.41
C ASP A 86 -0.83 4.31 -14.52
N VAL A 87 -1.10 4.89 -13.33
CA VAL A 87 -2.12 5.93 -13.14
C VAL A 87 -1.88 7.16 -14.02
N PRO A 88 -0.70 7.82 -14.01
CA PRO A 88 -0.49 9.03 -14.81
C PRO A 88 -0.46 8.77 -16.32
N ASN A 89 -0.18 7.54 -16.74
CA ASN A 89 -0.24 7.15 -18.15
C ASN A 89 -1.66 6.71 -18.57
N ASN A 90 -2.63 6.80 -17.66
CA ASN A 90 -4.05 6.53 -17.93
C ASN A 90 -4.29 5.14 -18.54
N ARG A 91 -3.67 4.11 -17.96
CA ARG A 91 -3.76 2.74 -18.46
C ARG A 91 -3.72 1.70 -17.35
N ILE A 92 -4.34 0.55 -17.59
CA ILE A 92 -4.15 -0.68 -16.82
C ILE A 92 -3.22 -1.58 -17.62
N MET A 93 -2.20 -2.07 -16.96
CA MET A 93 -1.18 -2.96 -17.51
C MET A 93 -1.50 -4.42 -17.16
N ARG A 94 -0.96 -5.35 -17.94
CA ARG A 94 -1.01 -6.79 -17.71
C ARG A 94 0.37 -7.38 -17.82
N TRP A 95 0.73 -8.23 -16.86
CA TRP A 95 1.83 -9.17 -16.96
C TRP A 95 1.28 -10.59 -17.02
N ASP A 96 1.76 -11.36 -17.97
CA ASP A 96 1.38 -12.76 -18.19
C ASP A 96 2.42 -13.67 -17.52
N GLU A 97 1.97 -14.52 -16.59
CA GLU A 97 2.88 -15.36 -15.81
C GLU A 97 3.52 -16.47 -16.65
N GLU A 98 2.90 -16.93 -17.73
CA GLU A 98 3.38 -18.06 -18.51
C GLU A 98 4.57 -17.69 -19.39
N ASN A 99 4.56 -16.49 -19.94
CA ASN A 99 5.59 -16.05 -20.88
C ASN A 99 6.35 -14.79 -20.46
N GLY A 100 5.96 -14.18 -19.33
CA GLY A 100 6.58 -12.96 -18.80
C GLY A 100 6.26 -11.70 -19.59
N ALA A 101 5.36 -11.74 -20.56
CA ALA A 101 5.03 -10.59 -21.41
C ALA A 101 4.29 -9.51 -20.64
N VAL A 102 4.67 -8.26 -20.89
CA VAL A 102 3.96 -7.07 -20.39
C VAL A 102 3.21 -6.40 -21.53
N SER A 103 1.95 -6.09 -21.31
CA SER A 103 1.08 -5.47 -22.32
C SER A 103 0.11 -4.49 -21.66
N ILE A 104 -0.57 -3.66 -22.49
CA ILE A 104 -1.67 -2.83 -22.03
C ILE A 104 -2.94 -3.69 -22.01
N PHE A 105 -3.59 -3.78 -20.84
CA PHE A 105 -4.88 -4.41 -20.67
C PHE A 105 -6.03 -3.48 -21.09
N ARG A 106 -5.96 -2.19 -20.66
CA ARG A 106 -6.97 -1.19 -20.94
C ARG A 106 -6.35 0.21 -21.04
N ALA A 107 -6.67 0.94 -22.11
CA ALA A 107 -6.36 2.36 -22.28
C ALA A 107 -7.43 3.03 -23.18
N PRO A 108 -8.00 4.18 -22.77
CA PRO A 108 -7.82 4.84 -21.49
C PRO A 108 -8.43 4.06 -20.32
N SER A 109 -7.86 4.20 -19.12
CA SER A 109 -8.36 3.60 -17.89
C SER A 109 -9.19 4.55 -17.03
N ASN A 110 -9.35 5.81 -17.48
CA ASN A 110 -9.90 6.92 -16.70
C ASN A 110 -9.12 7.17 -15.41
N TYR A 111 -7.79 7.04 -15.51
CA TYR A 111 -6.87 7.15 -14.38
C TYR A 111 -7.24 6.18 -13.26
N ALA A 112 -7.48 4.91 -13.62
CA ALA A 112 -7.74 3.87 -12.63
C ALA A 112 -6.57 3.79 -11.63
N ASN A 113 -6.91 3.63 -10.34
CA ASN A 113 -5.96 3.46 -9.25
C ASN A 113 -6.11 2.04 -8.67
N GLY A 114 -6.83 1.84 -7.57
CA GLY A 114 -7.06 0.55 -6.94
C GLY A 114 -7.86 -0.41 -7.81
N ASN A 115 -7.45 -1.66 -7.83
CA ASN A 115 -8.16 -2.73 -8.49
C ASN A 115 -8.31 -3.94 -7.57
N THR A 116 -9.41 -4.64 -7.74
CA THR A 116 -9.65 -5.94 -7.10
C THR A 116 -10.50 -6.81 -8.02
N ARG A 117 -10.79 -8.04 -7.60
CA ARG A 117 -11.75 -8.89 -8.30
C ARG A 117 -12.93 -9.20 -7.41
N ASP A 118 -14.11 -9.32 -7.99
CA ASP A 118 -15.28 -9.78 -7.27
C ASP A 118 -15.32 -11.32 -7.15
N ASN A 119 -16.31 -11.82 -6.41
CA ASN A 119 -16.48 -13.26 -6.17
C ASN A 119 -16.79 -14.06 -7.46
N ALA A 120 -17.18 -13.38 -8.55
CA ALA A 120 -17.38 -13.98 -9.87
C ALA A 120 -16.15 -13.86 -10.78
N GLY A 121 -15.04 -13.33 -10.27
CA GLY A 121 -13.78 -13.19 -11.02
C GLY A 121 -13.75 -11.98 -11.96
N ARG A 122 -14.65 -10.99 -11.80
CA ARG A 122 -14.67 -9.77 -12.61
C ARG A 122 -13.79 -8.69 -11.98
N LEU A 123 -13.15 -7.88 -12.85
CA LEU A 123 -12.33 -6.77 -12.39
C LEU A 123 -13.20 -5.63 -11.87
N ILE A 124 -12.90 -5.15 -10.66
CA ILE A 124 -13.42 -3.90 -10.10
C ILE A 124 -12.29 -2.89 -10.06
N SER A 125 -12.55 -1.67 -10.50
CA SER A 125 -11.57 -0.58 -10.56
C SER A 125 -12.10 0.71 -9.97
N CYS A 126 -11.26 1.42 -9.21
CA CYS A 126 -11.47 2.80 -8.79
C CYS A 126 -10.96 3.72 -9.90
N GLU A 127 -11.83 4.43 -10.59
CA GLU A 127 -11.49 5.36 -11.67
C GLU A 127 -11.48 6.79 -11.12
N GLN A 128 -10.30 7.38 -11.00
CA GLN A 128 -10.12 8.66 -10.33
C GLN A 128 -10.70 9.84 -11.14
N ASP A 129 -10.44 9.90 -12.44
CA ASP A 129 -10.87 11.02 -13.28
C ASP A 129 -12.37 11.06 -13.49
N THR A 130 -13.00 9.91 -13.64
CA THR A 130 -14.45 9.78 -13.76
C THR A 130 -15.16 9.66 -12.42
N ARG A 131 -14.42 9.69 -11.31
CA ARG A 131 -14.93 9.75 -9.92
C ARG A 131 -15.91 8.62 -9.62
N ARG A 132 -15.54 7.37 -9.97
CA ARG A 132 -16.47 6.23 -9.90
C ARG A 132 -15.75 4.92 -9.59
N VAL A 133 -16.52 3.95 -9.10
CA VAL A 133 -16.11 2.55 -9.02
C VAL A 133 -16.82 1.79 -10.12
N THR A 134 -16.06 1.04 -10.91
CA THR A 134 -16.57 0.29 -12.06
C THR A 134 -16.30 -1.19 -11.95
N ARG A 135 -17.05 -1.99 -12.71
CA ARG A 135 -16.82 -3.41 -12.89
C ARG A 135 -16.71 -3.73 -14.38
N THR A 136 -15.65 -4.42 -14.76
CA THR A 136 -15.48 -4.98 -16.09
C THR A 136 -16.15 -6.35 -16.13
N GLU A 137 -17.20 -6.49 -16.91
CA GLU A 137 -17.97 -7.73 -17.07
C GLU A 137 -17.17 -8.75 -17.89
N HIS A 138 -17.61 -10.03 -17.91
CA HIS A 138 -16.93 -11.09 -18.65
C HIS A 138 -16.91 -10.88 -20.18
N ASP A 139 -17.85 -10.12 -20.71
CA ASP A 139 -17.90 -9.75 -22.12
C ASP A 139 -17.06 -8.50 -22.46
N GLY A 140 -16.36 -7.94 -21.45
CA GLY A 140 -15.52 -6.76 -21.58
C GLY A 140 -16.26 -5.43 -21.42
N THR A 141 -17.58 -5.42 -21.27
CA THR A 141 -18.34 -4.19 -20.98
C THR A 141 -18.03 -3.65 -19.60
N ILE A 142 -18.17 -2.33 -19.41
CA ILE A 142 -17.89 -1.67 -18.14
C ILE A 142 -19.21 -1.19 -17.53
N SER A 143 -19.55 -1.75 -16.37
CA SER A 143 -20.67 -1.33 -15.54
C SER A 143 -20.22 -0.34 -14.47
N VAL A 144 -20.90 0.80 -14.36
CA VAL A 144 -20.69 1.73 -13.24
C VAL A 144 -21.41 1.17 -12.02
N LEU A 145 -20.67 0.90 -10.94
CA LEU A 145 -21.24 0.43 -9.70
C LEU A 145 -21.73 1.59 -8.83
N ILE A 146 -20.93 2.68 -8.80
CA ILE A 146 -21.27 3.91 -8.07
C ILE A 146 -20.42 5.07 -8.61
N ASP A 147 -21.01 6.26 -8.74
CA ASP A 147 -20.36 7.51 -9.09
C ASP A 147 -20.83 8.68 -8.21
N HIS A 148 -21.98 8.53 -7.52
CA HIS A 148 -22.56 9.55 -6.66
C HIS A 148 -22.96 8.96 -5.29
N TYR A 149 -22.86 9.79 -4.26
CA TYR A 149 -23.40 9.51 -2.94
C TYR A 149 -24.27 10.68 -2.47
N ARG A 150 -25.55 10.42 -2.15
CA ARG A 150 -26.54 11.44 -1.76
C ARG A 150 -26.64 12.61 -2.74
N GLY A 151 -26.61 12.29 -4.04
CA GLY A 151 -26.73 13.28 -5.13
C GLY A 151 -25.49 14.10 -5.43
N LYS A 152 -24.36 13.84 -4.76
CA LYS A 152 -23.07 14.47 -5.01
C LYS A 152 -22.10 13.46 -5.61
N PRO A 153 -21.27 13.86 -6.59
CA PRO A 153 -20.25 12.97 -7.14
C PRO A 153 -19.25 12.56 -6.04
N LEU A 154 -18.73 11.34 -6.13
CA LEU A 154 -17.62 10.87 -5.29
C LEU A 154 -16.42 11.82 -5.45
N ASN A 155 -15.48 11.82 -4.51
CA ASN A 155 -14.27 12.62 -4.64
C ASN A 155 -13.34 12.04 -5.73
N SER A 156 -12.68 10.95 -5.43
CA SER A 156 -11.79 10.23 -6.33
C SER A 156 -11.48 8.88 -5.67
N PRO A 157 -12.28 7.84 -5.92
CA PRO A 157 -12.07 6.52 -5.33
C PRO A 157 -10.65 6.03 -5.56
N ASN A 158 -10.04 5.45 -4.50
CA ASN A 158 -8.63 5.12 -4.49
C ASN A 158 -8.39 3.61 -4.39
N ASP A 159 -8.63 2.95 -3.26
CA ASP A 159 -8.43 1.50 -3.13
C ASP A 159 -9.74 0.77 -2.82
N VAL A 160 -9.79 -0.52 -3.12
CA VAL A 160 -11.02 -1.31 -3.13
C VAL A 160 -10.79 -2.76 -2.75
N VAL A 161 -11.70 -3.32 -1.94
CA VAL A 161 -11.76 -4.76 -1.62
C VAL A 161 -13.20 -5.25 -1.70
N VAL A 162 -13.37 -6.56 -1.86
CA VAL A 162 -14.69 -7.22 -1.89
C VAL A 162 -14.77 -8.20 -0.74
N SER A 163 -15.83 -8.11 0.07
CA SER A 163 -16.12 -9.05 1.14
C SER A 163 -16.81 -10.31 0.64
N ALA A 164 -16.85 -11.36 1.46
CA ALA A 164 -17.43 -12.66 1.10
C ALA A 164 -18.92 -12.58 0.72
N ASP A 165 -19.64 -11.60 1.28
CA ASP A 165 -21.06 -11.34 0.95
C ASP A 165 -21.21 -10.59 -0.41
N GLY A 166 -20.10 -10.30 -1.10
CA GLY A 166 -20.07 -9.62 -2.39
C GLY A 166 -20.13 -8.09 -2.30
N ALA A 167 -20.16 -7.51 -1.10
CA ALA A 167 -20.13 -6.06 -0.97
C ALA A 167 -18.77 -5.48 -1.34
N VAL A 168 -18.79 -4.33 -2.01
CA VAL A 168 -17.61 -3.58 -2.43
C VAL A 168 -17.30 -2.51 -1.39
N TRP A 169 -16.09 -2.55 -0.84
CA TRP A 169 -15.62 -1.58 0.15
C TRP A 169 -14.50 -0.77 -0.48
N PHE A 170 -14.61 0.56 -0.45
CA PHE A 170 -13.63 1.43 -1.11
C PHE A 170 -13.39 2.71 -0.33
N THR A 171 -12.22 3.30 -0.55
CA THR A 171 -11.79 4.57 0.02
C THR A 171 -11.93 5.70 -1.00
N ASP A 172 -12.25 6.92 -0.54
CA ASP A 172 -12.49 8.08 -1.38
C ASP A 172 -11.73 9.33 -0.90
N PRO A 173 -10.37 9.30 -0.88
CA PRO A 173 -9.53 10.35 -0.31
C PRO A 173 -9.42 11.60 -1.16
N GLY A 174 -9.70 11.51 -2.47
CA GLY A 174 -9.69 12.65 -3.38
C GLY A 174 -8.33 12.99 -4.00
N TYR A 175 -7.37 12.07 -4.06
CA TYR A 175 -6.07 12.35 -4.69
C TYR A 175 -6.22 12.79 -6.16
N GLY A 176 -7.03 12.07 -6.95
CA GLY A 176 -7.25 12.36 -8.35
C GLY A 176 -7.98 13.67 -8.66
N ILE A 177 -8.53 14.39 -7.67
CA ILE A 177 -9.15 15.70 -7.89
C ILE A 177 -8.30 16.88 -7.41
N GLN A 178 -7.17 16.62 -6.74
CA GLN A 178 -6.32 17.67 -6.18
C GLN A 178 -5.22 18.15 -7.14
N GLY A 179 -4.95 17.39 -8.18
CA GLY A 179 -3.91 17.69 -9.17
C GLY A 179 -4.33 17.29 -10.58
N ASN A 180 -3.41 17.39 -11.50
CA ASN A 180 -3.56 16.98 -12.89
C ASN A 180 -2.51 15.92 -13.32
N TYR A 181 -1.97 15.20 -12.35
CA TYR A 181 -1.02 14.12 -12.60
C TYR A 181 -1.70 12.74 -12.59
N GLU A 182 -2.62 12.53 -11.64
CA GLU A 182 -3.42 11.31 -11.50
C GLU A 182 -4.87 11.47 -12.01
N SER A 183 -5.14 12.53 -12.75
CA SER A 183 -6.39 12.82 -13.43
C SER A 183 -6.20 13.86 -14.52
N SER A 184 -7.22 14.13 -15.32
CA SER A 184 -7.17 15.13 -16.39
C SER A 184 -7.31 16.57 -15.90
N GLN A 185 -7.87 16.79 -14.68
CA GLN A 185 -8.13 18.12 -14.14
C GLN A 185 -8.42 18.12 -12.63
N GLN A 186 -8.16 19.27 -12.00
CA GLN A 186 -8.56 19.54 -10.63
C GLN A 186 -10.07 19.73 -10.51
N ARG A 187 -10.65 19.29 -9.38
CA ARG A 187 -12.06 19.46 -9.05
C ARG A 187 -12.19 19.74 -7.54
N PRO A 188 -13.27 20.44 -7.09
CA PRO A 188 -13.53 20.64 -5.68
C PRO A 188 -13.97 19.34 -4.99
N PHE A 189 -13.72 19.24 -3.70
CA PHE A 189 -14.36 18.27 -2.83
C PHE A 189 -15.83 18.62 -2.64
N GLU A 190 -16.71 17.67 -2.88
CA GLU A 190 -18.15 17.84 -2.64
C GLU A 190 -18.65 16.96 -1.48
N LEU A 191 -17.86 15.94 -1.15
CA LEU A 191 -18.07 15.02 -0.03
C LEU A 191 -16.86 15.06 0.91
N PRO A 192 -17.01 14.72 2.18
CA PRO A 192 -15.88 14.39 3.06
C PRO A 192 -15.10 13.19 2.52
N THR A 193 -13.87 13.04 3.00
CA THR A 193 -13.05 11.86 2.71
C THR A 193 -13.60 10.66 3.47
N ASN A 194 -14.30 9.80 2.80
CA ASN A 194 -15.05 8.69 3.40
C ASN A 194 -14.48 7.32 3.00
N VAL A 195 -14.84 6.34 3.79
CA VAL A 195 -14.79 4.91 3.41
C VAL A 195 -16.22 4.42 3.23
N TYR A 196 -16.47 3.75 2.13
CA TYR A 196 -17.80 3.30 1.73
C TYR A 196 -17.91 1.78 1.71
N ARG A 197 -19.12 1.28 1.99
CA ARG A 197 -19.58 -0.07 1.66
C ARG A 197 -20.74 0.03 0.69
N LEU A 198 -20.60 -0.60 -0.46
CA LEU A 198 -21.58 -0.66 -1.53
C LEU A 198 -22.11 -2.09 -1.66
N ASP A 199 -23.43 -2.24 -1.73
CA ASP A 199 -24.07 -3.46 -2.18
C ASP A 199 -24.26 -3.37 -3.71
N PRO A 200 -23.52 -4.13 -4.52
CA PRO A 200 -23.58 -4.00 -5.97
C PRO A 200 -24.86 -4.58 -6.58
N ALA A 201 -25.65 -5.35 -5.83
CA ALA A 201 -26.92 -5.89 -6.30
C ALA A 201 -28.04 -4.85 -6.23
N THR A 202 -28.00 -3.98 -5.22
CA THR A 202 -29.02 -2.93 -5.01
C THR A 202 -28.55 -1.54 -5.36
N GLY A 203 -27.22 -1.33 -5.50
CA GLY A 203 -26.61 0.00 -5.66
C GLY A 203 -26.60 0.81 -4.34
N ALA A 204 -27.03 0.22 -3.22
CA ALA A 204 -27.07 0.91 -1.94
C ALA A 204 -25.65 1.08 -1.36
N ALA A 205 -25.26 2.33 -1.13
CA ALA A 205 -23.99 2.67 -0.49
C ALA A 205 -24.19 3.27 0.90
N THR A 206 -23.29 2.95 1.81
CA THR A 206 -23.23 3.52 3.16
C THR A 206 -21.83 3.97 3.49
N VAL A 207 -21.69 5.10 4.18
CA VAL A 207 -20.42 5.50 4.81
C VAL A 207 -20.18 4.63 6.02
N VAL A 208 -19.05 3.97 6.08
CA VAL A 208 -18.65 3.09 7.18
C VAL A 208 -17.60 3.72 8.09
N ALA A 209 -16.82 4.68 7.57
CA ALA A 209 -15.96 5.57 8.34
C ALA A 209 -15.86 6.94 7.65
N ASP A 210 -15.83 8.02 8.44
CA ASP A 210 -15.83 9.42 8.01
C ASP A 210 -14.84 10.30 8.80
N ASP A 211 -13.95 9.66 9.55
CA ASP A 211 -12.98 10.30 10.45
C ASP A 211 -11.52 10.06 10.02
N PHE A 212 -11.30 9.88 8.73
CA PHE A 212 -9.99 9.78 8.09
C PHE A 212 -9.63 11.09 7.36
N VAL A 213 -8.34 11.46 7.38
CA VAL A 213 -7.86 12.61 6.60
C VAL A 213 -7.60 12.20 5.15
N ARG A 214 -6.97 11.06 4.94
CA ARG A 214 -6.73 10.46 3.62
C ARG A 214 -6.82 8.94 3.71
N PRO A 215 -8.06 8.39 3.73
CA PRO A 215 -8.23 6.94 3.74
C PRO A 215 -7.65 6.36 2.45
N ASN A 216 -6.77 5.37 2.57
CA ASN A 216 -6.00 4.81 1.48
C ASN A 216 -6.23 3.30 1.41
N GLY A 217 -5.18 2.49 1.41
CA GLY A 217 -5.29 1.05 1.33
C GLY A 217 -6.17 0.44 2.43
N LEU A 218 -6.90 -0.63 2.08
CA LEU A 218 -7.73 -1.36 3.02
C LEU A 218 -7.66 -2.87 2.79
N ALA A 219 -7.78 -3.67 3.87
CA ALA A 219 -7.75 -5.12 3.80
C ALA A 219 -8.50 -5.78 4.94
N PHE A 220 -9.22 -6.86 4.64
CA PHE A 220 -9.87 -7.70 5.65
C PHE A 220 -8.89 -8.71 6.28
N SER A 221 -9.14 -9.07 7.54
CA SER A 221 -8.59 -10.30 8.14
C SER A 221 -9.09 -11.54 7.37
N PRO A 222 -8.43 -12.71 7.53
CA PRO A 222 -8.81 -13.92 6.78
C PRO A 222 -10.26 -14.37 7.00
N ASP A 223 -10.79 -14.12 8.19
CA ASP A 223 -12.18 -14.41 8.59
C ASP A 223 -13.15 -13.23 8.37
N GLU A 224 -12.64 -12.11 7.85
CA GLU A 224 -13.38 -10.85 7.64
C GLU A 224 -13.99 -10.24 8.91
N SER A 225 -13.58 -10.69 10.09
CA SER A 225 -14.01 -10.10 11.36
C SER A 225 -13.38 -8.73 11.65
N LEU A 226 -12.24 -8.43 10.98
CA LEU A 226 -11.51 -7.18 11.08
C LEU A 226 -11.33 -6.54 9.70
N LEU A 227 -11.35 -5.20 9.67
CA LEU A 227 -10.92 -4.39 8.52
C LEU A 227 -9.82 -3.44 8.96
N TYR A 228 -8.70 -3.48 8.25
CA TYR A 228 -7.59 -2.56 8.39
C TYR A 228 -7.71 -1.47 7.33
N ILE A 229 -7.52 -0.21 7.73
CA ILE A 229 -7.59 0.95 6.84
C ILE A 229 -6.40 1.87 7.14
N ILE A 230 -5.69 2.26 6.10
CA ILE A 230 -4.58 3.21 6.19
C ILE A 230 -5.12 4.63 6.13
N ASP A 231 -4.58 5.52 6.97
CA ASP A 231 -4.68 6.97 6.81
C ASP A 231 -3.30 7.53 6.41
N SER A 232 -3.17 7.97 5.17
CA SER A 232 -1.95 8.59 4.62
C SER A 232 -1.99 10.12 4.74
N GLY A 233 -2.56 10.63 5.83
CA GLY A 233 -2.85 12.04 6.04
C GLY A 233 -1.65 12.93 6.34
N LEU A 234 -0.43 12.40 6.53
CA LEU A 234 0.74 13.15 7.02
C LEU A 234 1.01 14.44 6.24
N ALA A 235 1.03 14.37 4.91
CA ALA A 235 1.26 15.54 4.05
C ALA A 235 0.11 16.57 4.08
N PHE A 236 -1.02 16.23 4.69
CA PHE A 236 -2.23 17.05 4.77
C PHE A 236 -2.53 17.49 6.20
N GLY A 237 -1.54 17.42 7.10
CA GLY A 237 -1.67 17.79 8.51
C GLY A 237 -2.40 16.77 9.37
N GLY A 238 -2.61 15.58 8.86
CA GLY A 238 -3.25 14.46 9.54
C GLY A 238 -2.27 13.40 10.03
N PRO A 239 -2.79 12.25 10.45
CA PRO A 239 -1.96 11.13 10.90
C PRO A 239 -1.36 10.34 9.73
N SER A 240 -0.36 9.52 10.04
CA SER A 240 0.12 8.43 9.21
C SER A 240 0.05 7.16 10.03
N HIS A 241 -0.99 6.37 9.83
CA HIS A 241 -1.23 5.18 10.63
C HIS A 241 -2.14 4.16 9.91
N ILE A 242 -2.16 2.96 10.45
CA ILE A 242 -3.17 1.95 10.12
C ILE A 242 -4.13 1.86 11.30
N ARG A 243 -5.42 1.94 11.03
CA ARG A 243 -6.47 1.64 12.00
C ARG A 243 -7.09 0.28 11.70
N VAL A 244 -7.47 -0.42 12.76
CA VAL A 244 -8.20 -1.69 12.65
C VAL A 244 -9.54 -1.56 13.34
N PHE A 245 -10.57 -2.11 12.71
CA PHE A 245 -11.97 -2.08 13.15
C PHE A 245 -12.54 -3.48 13.21
N ASN A 246 -13.45 -3.71 14.14
CA ASN A 246 -14.32 -4.89 14.08
C ASN A 246 -15.37 -4.68 12.99
N VAL A 247 -15.65 -5.72 12.21
CA VAL A 247 -16.70 -5.72 11.19
C VAL A 247 -17.91 -6.45 11.73
N GLU A 248 -19.01 -5.70 11.94
CA GLU A 248 -20.24 -6.24 12.50
C GLU A 248 -21.43 -5.88 11.60
N ARG A 249 -21.99 -6.86 10.91
CA ARG A 249 -23.15 -6.69 10.02
C ARG A 249 -22.93 -5.57 8.99
N GLY A 250 -21.75 -5.54 8.36
CA GLY A 250 -21.38 -4.53 7.35
C GLY A 250 -21.10 -3.12 7.89
N ARG A 251 -20.86 -2.99 9.20
CA ARG A 251 -20.49 -1.74 9.88
C ARG A 251 -19.17 -1.89 10.59
N LEU A 252 -18.42 -0.78 10.71
CA LEU A 252 -17.18 -0.72 11.47
C LEU A 252 -17.44 -0.31 12.92
N ARG A 253 -16.79 -1.01 13.86
CA ARG A 253 -16.88 -0.77 15.31
C ARG A 253 -15.49 -0.81 15.95
N ASN A 254 -15.37 -0.20 17.11
CA ASN A 254 -14.19 -0.31 17.99
C ASN A 254 -12.87 -0.01 17.28
N GLY A 255 -12.85 1.09 16.48
CA GLY A 255 -11.65 1.51 15.76
C GLY A 255 -10.50 1.82 16.70
N ARG A 256 -9.32 1.27 16.43
CA ARG A 256 -8.08 1.53 17.18
C ARG A 256 -6.88 1.61 16.24
N VAL A 257 -5.85 2.33 16.66
CA VAL A 257 -4.58 2.36 15.93
C VAL A 257 -3.90 1.00 16.04
N PHE A 258 -3.51 0.45 14.90
CA PHE A 258 -2.76 -0.80 14.78
C PHE A 258 -1.26 -0.55 14.65
N ALA A 259 -0.86 0.36 13.76
CA ALA A 259 0.53 0.76 13.54
C ALA A 259 0.61 2.25 13.18
N GLN A 260 1.71 2.91 13.52
CA GLN A 260 2.00 4.30 13.18
C GLN A 260 3.30 4.39 12.37
N PHE A 261 3.39 5.40 11.50
CA PHE A 261 4.54 5.65 10.66
C PHE A 261 5.05 7.07 10.91
N GLN A 262 6.31 7.22 11.32
CA GLN A 262 7.02 8.49 11.44
C GLN A 262 8.54 8.23 11.40
N PRO A 263 9.26 8.88 10.48
CA PRO A 263 8.78 9.59 9.30
C PRO A 263 8.17 8.65 8.28
N GLY A 264 7.50 9.20 7.25
CA GLY A 264 6.93 8.44 6.15
C GLY A 264 5.48 8.02 6.35
N THR A 265 4.97 7.26 5.40
CA THR A 265 3.60 6.77 5.39
C THR A 265 3.50 5.39 4.75
N SER A 266 2.34 4.77 4.91
CA SER A 266 1.92 3.57 4.19
C SER A 266 0.81 3.95 3.20
N ASP A 267 0.66 3.17 2.14
CA ASP A 267 -0.30 3.38 1.06
C ASP A 267 -1.20 2.15 0.88
N GLY A 268 -0.67 1.04 0.38
CA GLY A 268 -1.39 -0.21 0.21
C GLY A 268 -1.15 -1.24 1.32
N VAL A 269 -2.10 -2.16 1.51
CA VAL A 269 -2.05 -3.20 2.56
C VAL A 269 -2.70 -4.49 2.08
N ARG A 270 -2.13 -5.63 2.49
CA ARG A 270 -2.72 -6.98 2.31
C ARG A 270 -2.47 -7.82 3.56
N ILE A 271 -3.25 -8.87 3.71
CA ILE A 271 -3.18 -9.80 4.86
C ILE A 271 -2.83 -11.19 4.35
N ASP A 272 -1.99 -11.92 5.08
CA ASP A 272 -1.72 -13.33 4.82
C ASP A 272 -2.69 -14.27 5.57
N VAL A 273 -2.60 -15.57 5.31
CA VAL A 273 -3.50 -16.57 5.93
C VAL A 273 -3.33 -16.71 7.44
N HIS A 274 -2.25 -16.21 8.01
CA HIS A 274 -2.00 -16.17 9.46
C HIS A 274 -2.48 -14.88 10.12
N GLY A 275 -3.02 -13.94 9.33
CA GLY A 275 -3.45 -12.63 9.81
C GLY A 275 -2.32 -11.62 9.98
N ASN A 276 -1.12 -11.89 9.46
CA ASN A 276 -0.06 -10.88 9.42
C ASN A 276 -0.39 -9.84 8.37
N LEU A 277 -0.09 -8.59 8.71
CA LEU A 277 -0.36 -7.45 7.88
C LEU A 277 0.89 -7.08 7.09
N TRP A 278 0.78 -7.08 5.78
CA TRP A 278 1.81 -6.64 4.84
C TRP A 278 1.41 -5.29 4.28
N CYS A 279 2.17 -4.26 4.59
CA CYS A 279 1.90 -2.91 4.11
C CYS A 279 3.13 -2.28 3.46
N THR A 280 2.86 -1.33 2.59
CA THR A 280 3.90 -0.52 1.96
C THR A 280 4.47 0.49 2.95
N TYR A 281 5.67 0.99 2.65
CA TYR A 281 6.27 2.11 3.36
C TYR A 281 7.07 2.96 2.39
N GLY A 282 6.91 4.28 2.50
CA GLY A 282 7.62 5.25 1.68
C GLY A 282 7.47 6.68 2.20
N TRP A 283 7.94 7.64 1.42
CA TRP A 283 7.90 9.08 1.72
C TRP A 283 8.58 9.49 3.03
N GLY A 284 9.42 8.61 3.58
CA GLY A 284 10.26 8.87 4.74
C GLY A 284 11.73 8.89 4.36
N ASP A 285 12.52 8.03 5.04
CA ASP A 285 13.90 7.77 4.64
C ASP A 285 13.91 6.82 3.42
N PRO A 286 14.48 7.20 2.28
CA PRO A 286 14.50 6.33 1.09
C PRO A 286 15.20 4.97 1.31
N ARG A 287 16.04 4.85 2.34
CA ARG A 287 16.69 3.59 2.72
C ARG A 287 15.71 2.60 3.38
N GLU A 288 14.57 3.10 3.82
CA GLU A 288 13.52 2.34 4.49
C GLU A 288 12.32 2.05 3.56
N ASP A 289 12.36 2.56 2.32
CA ASP A 289 11.30 2.30 1.32
C ASP A 289 11.17 0.80 1.07
N GLY A 290 9.93 0.33 0.97
CA GLY A 290 9.66 -1.07 0.77
C GLY A 290 8.37 -1.58 1.40
N VAL A 291 8.40 -2.83 1.86
CA VAL A 291 7.27 -3.51 2.51
C VAL A 291 7.61 -3.81 3.96
N ARG A 292 6.64 -3.63 4.84
CA ARG A 292 6.71 -4.02 6.24
C ARG A 292 5.70 -5.11 6.54
N CYS A 293 6.13 -6.13 7.28
CA CYS A 293 5.26 -7.20 7.75
C CYS A 293 5.06 -7.08 9.26
N TYR A 294 3.82 -6.91 9.68
CA TYR A 294 3.42 -6.86 11.08
C TYR A 294 2.68 -8.14 11.46
N ALA A 295 3.02 -8.73 12.61
CA ALA A 295 2.21 -9.78 13.19
C ALA A 295 0.82 -9.24 13.57
N ALA A 296 -0.16 -10.12 13.73
CA ALA A 296 -1.55 -9.75 14.05
C ALA A 296 -1.70 -8.92 15.35
N ASN A 297 -0.71 -8.97 16.24
CA ASN A 297 -0.66 -8.18 17.48
C ASN A 297 -0.03 -6.78 17.31
N GLY A 298 0.44 -6.43 16.09
CA GLY A 298 1.03 -5.13 15.77
C GLY A 298 2.57 -5.07 15.85
N ASP A 299 3.25 -6.15 16.19
CA ASP A 299 4.71 -6.19 16.19
C ASP A 299 5.26 -6.21 14.77
N LEU A 300 6.22 -5.34 14.45
CA LEU A 300 6.95 -5.39 13.20
C LEU A 300 7.92 -6.59 13.20
N ILE A 301 7.68 -7.56 12.32
CA ILE A 301 8.41 -8.83 12.30
C ILE A 301 9.37 -8.99 11.12
N GLY A 302 9.18 -8.23 10.04
CA GLY A 302 10.06 -8.28 8.88
C GLY A 302 9.90 -7.09 7.95
N LYS A 303 10.91 -6.88 7.10
CA LYS A 303 10.93 -5.85 6.07
C LYS A 303 11.44 -6.43 4.76
N ILE A 304 10.96 -5.87 3.65
CA ILE A 304 11.51 -6.05 2.32
C ILE A 304 11.86 -4.66 1.79
N HIS A 305 13.14 -4.40 1.59
CA HIS A 305 13.60 -3.11 1.11
C HIS A 305 13.55 -3.04 -0.42
N LEU A 306 13.15 -1.88 -0.93
CA LEU A 306 13.07 -1.61 -2.36
C LEU A 306 13.78 -0.29 -2.69
N PRO A 307 14.31 -0.14 -3.91
CA PRO A 307 15.01 1.07 -4.32
C PRO A 307 14.07 2.23 -4.71
N GLU A 308 12.77 2.01 -4.64
CA GLU A 308 11.71 2.94 -5.03
C GLU A 308 10.65 3.00 -3.94
N THR A 309 9.99 4.16 -3.82
CA THR A 309 8.81 4.30 -2.97
C THR A 309 7.71 3.33 -3.41
N VAL A 310 7.12 2.64 -2.46
CA VAL A 310 6.15 1.56 -2.71
C VAL A 310 4.73 2.05 -2.45
N ALA A 311 3.87 1.91 -3.47
CA ALA A 311 2.49 2.33 -3.42
C ALA A 311 1.55 1.19 -2.95
N ASN A 312 1.57 0.03 -3.60
CA ASN A 312 0.60 -1.02 -3.31
C ASN A 312 1.21 -2.42 -3.47
N LEU A 313 0.49 -3.45 -3.04
CA LEU A 313 0.96 -4.83 -3.13
C LEU A 313 -0.22 -5.82 -3.24
N THR A 314 0.03 -7.01 -3.76
CA THR A 314 -0.94 -8.10 -3.80
C THR A 314 -0.24 -9.47 -3.76
N PHE A 315 -0.91 -10.44 -3.16
CA PHE A 315 -0.49 -11.83 -3.29
C PHE A 315 -1.04 -12.42 -4.59
N GLY A 316 -0.22 -13.23 -5.25
CA GLY A 316 -0.60 -13.90 -6.49
C GLY A 316 0.18 -15.19 -6.73
N GLY A 317 0.17 -15.63 -7.98
CA GLY A 317 0.67 -16.94 -8.37
C GLY A 317 -0.33 -18.07 -8.07
N PRO A 318 -0.09 -19.28 -8.59
CA PRO A 318 -1.01 -20.41 -8.45
C PRO A 318 -1.28 -20.83 -7.00
N LYS A 319 -0.31 -20.58 -6.11
CA LYS A 319 -0.38 -20.89 -4.66
C LYS A 319 -0.66 -19.66 -3.79
N LYS A 320 -0.87 -18.47 -4.39
CA LYS A 320 -0.99 -17.19 -3.68
C LYS A 320 0.22 -16.85 -2.78
N ASN A 321 1.37 -17.42 -3.06
CA ASN A 321 2.59 -17.26 -2.27
C ASN A 321 3.66 -16.41 -2.97
N ARG A 322 3.30 -15.71 -4.03
CA ARG A 322 4.12 -14.70 -4.69
C ARG A 322 3.58 -13.31 -4.37
N LEU A 323 4.35 -12.53 -3.63
CA LEU A 323 4.01 -11.15 -3.33
C LEU A 323 4.45 -10.28 -4.51
N PHE A 324 3.51 -9.61 -5.16
CA PHE A 324 3.75 -8.59 -6.17
C PHE A 324 3.65 -7.22 -5.52
N ILE A 325 4.58 -6.33 -5.87
CA ILE A 325 4.76 -5.04 -5.22
C ILE A 325 4.82 -3.97 -6.29
N CYS A 326 3.85 -3.04 -6.27
CA CYS A 326 3.86 -1.83 -7.07
C CYS A 326 4.74 -0.79 -6.39
N ALA A 327 5.86 -0.46 -7.00
CA ALA A 327 6.69 0.68 -6.63
C ALA A 327 6.44 1.83 -7.63
N SER A 328 7.17 2.93 -7.50
CA SER A 328 6.92 4.12 -8.33
C SER A 328 6.88 3.80 -9.83
N THR A 329 7.94 3.21 -10.36
CA THR A 329 8.10 2.99 -11.81
C THR A 329 8.15 1.52 -12.20
N SER A 330 8.11 0.62 -11.23
CA SER A 330 8.39 -0.80 -11.45
C SER A 330 7.45 -1.71 -10.65
N ILE A 331 7.28 -2.92 -11.15
CA ILE A 331 6.67 -4.03 -10.43
C ILE A 331 7.78 -4.97 -9.97
N TYR A 332 7.79 -5.26 -8.68
CA TYR A 332 8.66 -6.26 -8.08
C TYR A 332 7.87 -7.47 -7.62
N SER A 333 8.55 -8.58 -7.41
CA SER A 333 7.95 -9.75 -6.78
C SER A 333 8.96 -10.53 -5.96
N VAL A 334 8.43 -11.29 -5.00
CA VAL A 334 9.18 -12.26 -4.21
C VAL A 334 8.30 -13.45 -3.88
N TYR A 335 8.86 -14.66 -3.96
CA TYR A 335 8.18 -15.84 -3.44
C TYR A 335 8.35 -15.94 -1.93
N LEU A 336 7.26 -16.25 -1.26
CA LEU A 336 7.19 -16.42 0.19
C LEU A 336 6.80 -17.86 0.55
N ASN A 337 7.14 -18.25 1.76
CA ASN A 337 6.78 -19.57 2.30
C ASN A 337 5.33 -19.63 2.78
N ASP A 338 4.55 -18.60 2.48
CA ASP A 338 3.16 -18.48 2.90
C ASP A 338 2.30 -17.81 1.84
N ALA A 339 0.97 -17.85 2.05
CA ALA A 339 -0.01 -17.39 1.08
C ALA A 339 -0.81 -16.17 1.59
N GLY A 340 -1.25 -15.35 0.65
CA GLY A 340 -2.21 -14.29 0.94
C GLY A 340 -3.59 -14.83 1.30
N ALA A 341 -4.27 -14.13 2.22
CA ALA A 341 -5.63 -14.47 2.65
C ALA A 341 -6.70 -14.05 1.64
N GLN A 342 -6.37 -13.15 0.74
CA GLN A 342 -7.32 -12.60 -0.23
C GLN A 342 -8.03 -13.75 -0.97
N LYS A 343 -9.35 -13.70 -0.96
CA LYS A 343 -10.19 -14.68 -1.67
C LYS A 343 -9.99 -14.57 -3.18
N PRO A 344 -10.17 -15.69 -3.90
CA PRO A 344 -9.93 -15.73 -5.34
C PRO A 344 -10.86 -14.82 -6.11
#